data_6b4e6c38b6be1fc0a741950baba95f65
#
_entry.id   6b4e6c38b6be1fc0a741950baba95f65
#
_cell.length_a   1.000
_cell.length_b   1.000
_cell.length_c   1.000
_cell.angle_alpha   90.00
_cell.angle_beta   90.00
_cell.angle_gamma   90.00
#
_symmetry.space_group_name_H-M   'P 1'
#
loop_
_entity.id
_entity.type
_entity.pdbx_description
1 polymer ?
#
loop_
_entity_poly.entity_id
_entity_poly.type
_entity_poly.pdbx_seq_one_letter_code
_entity_poly.pdbx_strand_id
1 'polypeptide(L)'
;DVTLDTYAGKRKVLNIIPSVDTPTCAMSTRHFNELASNLADTVVLVVSPDLPFAAKRFCGAEGLDNVETLSTFRHPEFREAWGVALCNNSMEGLCARAVVVLDTDNRVLHSELVSELKNEPDYDAALAVLS
;
A
#
# COMPACT_ATOMS: atom_id res chain seq x y z
N ASP A 1 14.65 1.76 -9.29
CA ASP A 1 13.82 2.54 -8.37
C ASP A 1 12.52 2.96 -9.05
N VAL A 2 11.45 2.99 -8.25
CA VAL A 2 10.12 3.35 -8.71
C VAL A 2 9.72 4.67 -8.06
N THR A 3 9.12 5.56 -8.86
CA THR A 3 8.57 6.83 -8.37
C THR A 3 7.11 6.95 -8.81
N LEU A 4 6.42 8.00 -8.35
CA LEU A 4 5.06 8.25 -8.81
C LEU A 4 5.00 8.48 -10.33
N ASP A 5 6.07 9.02 -10.92
CA ASP A 5 6.15 9.24 -12.36
C ASP A 5 6.16 7.93 -13.17
N THR A 6 6.56 6.81 -12.55
CA THR A 6 6.51 5.49 -13.18
C THR A 6 5.07 5.13 -13.60
N TYR A 7 4.08 5.66 -12.86
CA TYR A 7 2.66 5.40 -13.08
C TYR A 7 1.92 6.65 -13.56
N ALA A 8 2.61 7.56 -14.24
CA ALA A 8 2.01 8.80 -14.72
C ALA A 8 0.77 8.53 -15.57
N GLY A 9 -0.26 9.34 -15.41
CA GLY A 9 -1.52 9.21 -16.14
C GLY A 9 -2.50 8.20 -15.55
N LYS A 10 -2.13 7.51 -14.46
CA LYS A 10 -3.02 6.57 -13.78
C LYS A 10 -3.37 7.07 -12.38
N ARG A 11 -4.56 6.72 -11.91
CA ARG A 11 -4.93 6.90 -10.50
C ARG A 11 -4.18 5.85 -9.69
N LYS A 12 -3.86 6.17 -8.44
CA LYS A 12 -3.02 5.30 -7.62
C LYS A 12 -3.68 5.07 -6.27
N VAL A 13 -3.73 3.81 -5.85
CA VAL A 13 -4.11 3.43 -4.50
C VAL A 13 -2.85 2.89 -3.84
N LEU A 14 -2.34 3.59 -2.83
CA LEU A 14 -1.19 3.13 -2.05
C LEU A 14 -1.70 2.46 -0.79
N ASN A 15 -1.53 1.16 -0.71
CA ASN A 15 -1.79 0.39 0.50
C ASN A 15 -0.46 0.22 1.23
N ILE A 16 -0.20 1.07 2.20
CA ILE A 16 1.05 1.09 2.97
C ILE A 16 0.86 0.19 4.18
N ILE A 17 1.74 -0.79 4.33
CA ILE A 17 1.59 -1.84 5.34
C ILE A 17 2.89 -2.08 6.10
N PRO A 18 2.82 -2.59 7.36
CA PRO A 18 4.01 -2.98 8.11
C PRO A 18 4.78 -4.13 7.46
N SER A 19 4.10 -5.17 7.03
CA SER A 19 4.70 -6.33 6.37
C SER A 19 3.63 -7.22 5.78
N VAL A 20 3.92 -7.86 4.64
CA VAL A 20 3.05 -8.87 4.03
C VAL A 20 2.89 -10.12 4.90
N ASP A 21 3.81 -10.33 5.84
CA ASP A 21 3.79 -11.50 6.72
C ASP A 21 2.88 -11.33 7.94
N THR A 22 2.20 -10.18 8.11
CA THR A 22 1.22 -10.01 9.17
C THR A 22 -0.17 -10.39 8.65
N PRO A 23 -1.03 -11.01 9.51
CA PRO A 23 -2.35 -11.48 9.03
C PRO A 23 -3.22 -10.39 8.42
N THR A 24 -3.31 -9.22 9.06
CA THR A 24 -4.14 -8.12 8.58
C THR A 24 -3.59 -7.55 7.25
N CYS A 25 -2.28 -7.46 7.12
CA CYS A 25 -1.66 -6.98 5.89
C CYS A 25 -1.89 -7.94 4.73
N ALA A 26 -1.78 -9.24 4.99
CA ALA A 26 -2.08 -10.26 3.98
C ALA A 26 -3.54 -10.16 3.52
N MET A 27 -4.47 -9.98 4.48
CA MET A 27 -5.89 -9.83 4.16
C MET A 27 -6.16 -8.57 3.34
N SER A 28 -5.58 -7.43 3.72
CA SER A 28 -5.78 -6.18 2.99
C SER A 28 -5.21 -6.25 1.58
N THR A 29 -4.06 -6.88 1.41
CA THR A 29 -3.46 -7.05 0.09
C THR A 29 -4.34 -7.90 -0.81
N ARG A 30 -4.87 -9.02 -0.30
CA ARG A 30 -5.81 -9.86 -1.07
C ARG A 30 -7.08 -9.10 -1.42
N HIS A 31 -7.62 -8.33 -0.48
CA HIS A 31 -8.84 -7.55 -0.69
C HIS A 31 -8.64 -6.51 -1.81
N PHE A 32 -7.55 -5.75 -1.74
CA PHE A 32 -7.24 -4.76 -2.78
C PHE A 32 -6.96 -5.42 -4.13
N ASN A 33 -6.37 -6.61 -4.15
CA ASN A 33 -6.16 -7.34 -5.39
C ASN A 33 -7.49 -7.67 -6.09
N GLU A 34 -8.48 -8.11 -5.32
CA GLU A 34 -9.81 -8.39 -5.86
C GLU A 34 -10.48 -7.13 -6.38
N LEU A 35 -10.42 -6.05 -5.61
CA LEU A 35 -11.04 -4.78 -5.97
C LEU A 35 -10.37 -4.14 -7.18
N ALA A 36 -9.06 -4.29 -7.31
CA ALA A 36 -8.29 -3.70 -8.41
C ALA A 36 -8.74 -4.21 -9.78
N SER A 37 -9.24 -5.43 -9.85
CA SER A 37 -9.72 -6.02 -11.11
C SER A 37 -10.87 -5.24 -11.74
N ASN A 38 -11.60 -4.43 -10.94
CA ASN A 38 -12.75 -3.66 -11.37
C ASN A 38 -12.47 -2.16 -11.53
N LEU A 39 -11.22 -1.74 -11.35
CA LEU A 39 -10.83 -0.33 -11.39
C LEU A 39 -10.09 0.01 -12.68
N ALA A 40 -10.72 0.83 -13.55
CA ALA A 40 -10.11 1.27 -14.78
C ALA A 40 -9.08 2.38 -14.51
N ASP A 41 -7.98 2.38 -15.27
CA ASP A 41 -6.93 3.40 -15.20
C ASP A 41 -6.39 3.64 -13.78
N THR A 42 -6.40 2.58 -12.97
CA THR A 42 -5.98 2.64 -11.57
C THR A 42 -4.94 1.54 -11.33
N VAL A 43 -3.87 1.89 -10.64
CA VAL A 43 -2.87 0.93 -10.18
C VAL A 43 -2.93 0.86 -8.66
N VAL A 44 -2.87 -0.36 -8.10
CA VAL A 44 -2.79 -0.57 -6.66
C VAL A 44 -1.36 -0.93 -6.31
N LEU A 45 -0.77 -0.12 -5.44
CA LEU A 45 0.62 -0.26 -5.00
C LEU A 45 0.63 -0.67 -3.54
N VAL A 46 1.19 -1.83 -3.24
CA VAL A 46 1.38 -2.30 -1.87
C VAL A 46 2.80 -1.94 -1.46
N VAL A 47 2.90 -1.04 -0.49
CA VAL A 47 4.19 -0.48 -0.05
C VAL A 47 4.53 -0.97 1.35
N SER A 48 5.68 -1.60 1.51
CA SER A 48 6.13 -2.11 2.79
C SER A 48 7.66 -2.07 2.89
N PRO A 49 8.23 -2.18 4.11
CA PRO A 49 9.67 -2.33 4.27
C PRO A 49 10.19 -3.74 4.01
N ASP A 50 9.33 -4.69 3.62
CA ASP A 50 9.76 -6.04 3.21
C ASP A 50 10.78 -5.96 2.08
N LEU A 51 11.67 -6.94 2.00
CA LEU A 51 12.54 -7.06 0.84
C LEU A 51 11.69 -7.34 -0.41
N PRO A 52 12.07 -6.83 -1.58
CA PRO A 52 11.32 -7.08 -2.81
C PRO A 52 11.10 -8.57 -3.10
N PHE A 53 12.08 -9.40 -2.74
CA PHE A 53 11.99 -10.85 -2.93
C PHE A 53 10.88 -11.47 -2.08
N ALA A 54 10.74 -11.03 -0.82
CA ALA A 54 9.71 -11.53 0.08
C ALA A 54 8.32 -11.11 -0.38
N ALA A 55 8.16 -9.87 -0.80
CA ALA A 55 6.90 -9.36 -1.30
C ALA A 55 6.47 -10.08 -2.59
N LYS A 56 7.43 -10.34 -3.48
CA LYS A 56 7.17 -11.07 -4.73
C LYS A 56 6.75 -12.51 -4.46
N ARG A 57 7.42 -13.15 -3.50
CA ARG A 57 7.07 -14.52 -3.11
C ARG A 57 5.66 -14.60 -2.55
N PHE A 58 5.27 -13.63 -1.72
CA PHE A 58 3.91 -13.56 -1.16
C PHE A 58 2.87 -13.43 -2.27
N CYS A 59 3.05 -12.49 -3.19
CA CYS A 59 2.11 -12.30 -4.29
C CYS A 59 2.03 -13.53 -5.20
N GLY A 60 3.15 -14.18 -5.48
CA GLY A 60 3.18 -15.40 -6.27
C GLY A 60 2.46 -16.56 -5.60
N ALA A 61 2.68 -16.76 -4.30
CA ALA A 61 2.05 -17.82 -3.53
C ALA A 61 0.54 -17.65 -3.41
N GLU A 62 0.08 -16.39 -3.34
CA GLU A 62 -1.35 -16.06 -3.19
C GLU A 62 -2.06 -15.80 -4.52
N GLY A 63 -1.34 -15.81 -5.64
CA GLY A 63 -1.93 -15.53 -6.95
C GLY A 63 -2.42 -14.10 -7.12
N LEU A 64 -1.73 -13.12 -6.54
CA LEU A 64 -2.13 -11.72 -6.54
C LEU A 64 -1.51 -10.99 -7.74
N ASP A 65 -2.22 -10.96 -8.85
CA ASP A 65 -1.71 -10.42 -10.12
C ASP A 65 -2.14 -8.96 -10.39
N ASN A 66 -3.09 -8.44 -9.63
CA ASN A 66 -3.68 -7.11 -9.88
C ASN A 66 -3.08 -6.01 -9.01
N VAL A 67 -2.08 -6.32 -8.20
CA VAL A 67 -1.36 -5.35 -7.37
C VAL A 67 0.12 -5.42 -7.67
N GLU A 68 0.81 -4.29 -7.48
CA GLU A 68 2.26 -4.23 -7.55
C GLU A 68 2.82 -3.97 -6.16
N THR A 69 3.87 -4.69 -5.80
CA THR A 69 4.53 -4.49 -4.50
C THR A 69 5.76 -3.61 -4.66
N LEU A 70 5.91 -2.67 -3.74
CA LEU A 70 7.05 -1.77 -3.69
C LEU A 70 7.68 -1.86 -2.30
N SER A 71 9.01 -1.81 -2.25
CA SER A 71 9.76 -1.92 -1.02
C SER A 71 10.37 -0.57 -0.61
N THR A 72 10.29 -0.23 0.67
CA THR A 72 10.97 0.93 1.23
C THR A 72 12.34 0.58 1.80
N PHE A 73 12.81 -0.65 1.66
CA PHE A 73 14.06 -1.11 2.29
C PHE A 73 15.25 -0.24 1.92
N ARG A 74 15.36 0.15 0.65
CA ARG A 74 16.45 1.03 0.18
C ARG A 74 16.17 2.51 0.38
N HIS A 75 14.94 2.88 0.76
CA HIS A 75 14.49 4.26 0.92
C HIS A 75 13.73 4.42 2.23
N PRO A 76 14.42 4.26 3.38
CA PRO A 76 13.75 4.37 4.68
C PRO A 76 13.16 5.76 4.95
N GLU A 77 13.62 6.79 4.25
CA GLU A 77 13.07 8.15 4.30
C GLU A 77 11.60 8.21 3.87
N PHE A 78 11.11 7.23 3.10
CA PHE A 78 9.70 7.16 2.70
C PHE A 78 8.78 7.21 3.92
N ARG A 79 9.11 6.48 4.96
CA ARG A 79 8.27 6.41 6.17
C ARG A 79 8.04 7.77 6.80
N GLU A 80 9.08 8.58 6.87
CA GLU A 80 9.01 9.93 7.43
C GLU A 80 8.32 10.89 6.48
N ALA A 81 8.67 10.83 5.19
CA ALA A 81 8.09 11.71 4.17
C ALA A 81 6.58 11.54 4.05
N TRP A 82 6.06 10.32 4.25
CA TRP A 82 4.63 10.04 4.15
C TRP A 82 3.94 9.98 5.51
N GLY A 83 4.66 10.24 6.60
CA GLY A 83 4.08 10.28 7.96
C GLY A 83 3.66 8.92 8.48
N VAL A 84 4.30 7.84 8.02
CA VAL A 84 3.93 6.46 8.38
C VAL A 84 5.02 5.72 9.15
N ALA A 85 6.02 6.42 9.67
CA ALA A 85 7.08 5.79 10.44
C ALA A 85 6.58 5.34 11.81
N LEU A 86 6.86 4.08 12.17
CA LEU A 86 6.64 3.58 13.52
C LEU A 86 7.94 3.72 14.31
N CYS A 87 7.84 4.27 15.51
CA CYS A 87 8.99 4.46 16.39
C CYS A 87 8.59 4.28 17.85
N ASN A 88 9.60 4.09 18.69
CA ASN A 88 9.42 3.94 20.14
C ASN A 88 8.58 2.72 20.55
N ASN A 89 8.56 1.67 19.72
CA ASN A 89 7.89 0.41 20.05
C ASN A 89 8.60 -0.76 19.34
N SER A 90 8.10 -1.98 19.53
CA SER A 90 8.70 -3.19 18.96
C SER A 90 8.61 -3.26 17.43
N MET A 91 7.77 -2.42 16.83
CA MET A 91 7.58 -2.34 15.37
C MET A 91 8.39 -1.23 14.73
N GLU A 92 9.30 -0.61 15.48
CA GLU A 92 10.14 0.47 14.95
C GLU A 92 10.92 -0.01 13.72
N GLY A 93 10.94 0.81 12.69
CA GLY A 93 11.53 0.47 11.40
C GLY A 93 10.53 0.02 10.36
N LEU A 94 9.31 -0.32 10.77
CA LEU A 94 8.23 -0.69 9.87
C LEU A 94 7.35 0.52 9.54
N CYS A 95 6.48 0.36 8.54
CA CYS A 95 5.47 1.36 8.22
C CYS A 95 4.21 1.15 9.05
N ALA A 96 3.54 2.24 9.39
CA ALA A 96 2.17 2.17 9.89
C ALA A 96 1.24 1.70 8.75
N ARG A 97 0.04 1.23 9.10
CA ARG A 97 -0.96 0.89 8.10
C ARG A 97 -1.67 2.15 7.64
N ALA A 98 -1.63 2.42 6.34
CA ALA A 98 -2.26 3.60 5.77
C ALA A 98 -2.72 3.32 4.34
N VAL A 99 -3.75 4.03 3.91
CA VAL A 99 -4.23 4.00 2.53
C VAL A 99 -4.25 5.43 2.02
N VAL A 100 -3.61 5.65 0.87
CA VAL A 100 -3.62 6.96 0.19
C VAL A 100 -4.07 6.74 -1.24
N VAL A 101 -5.07 7.50 -1.67
CA VAL A 101 -5.57 7.46 -3.05
C VAL A 101 -5.18 8.76 -3.74
N LEU A 102 -4.55 8.63 -4.90
CA LEU A 102 -4.09 9.77 -5.71
C LEU A 102 -4.82 9.77 -7.06
N ASP A 103 -5.11 10.97 -7.58
CA ASP A 103 -5.63 11.10 -8.94
C ASP A 103 -4.49 11.00 -9.97
N THR A 104 -4.82 11.21 -11.24
CA THR A 104 -3.83 11.13 -12.35
C THR A 104 -2.74 12.18 -12.25
N ASP A 105 -2.98 13.27 -11.52
CA ASP A 105 -2.02 14.36 -11.29
C ASP A 105 -1.33 14.23 -9.93
N ASN A 106 -1.48 13.08 -9.25
CA ASN A 106 -0.90 12.79 -7.93
C ASN A 106 -1.46 13.67 -6.81
N ARG A 107 -2.67 14.18 -6.97
CA ARG A 107 -3.37 14.88 -5.89
C ARG A 107 -4.04 13.86 -4.97
N VAL A 108 -3.98 14.11 -3.68
CA VAL A 108 -4.58 13.21 -2.69
C VAL A 108 -6.11 13.35 -2.73
N LEU A 109 -6.79 12.27 -3.08
CA LEU A 109 -8.25 12.18 -3.06
C LEU A 109 -8.76 11.63 -1.73
N HIS A 110 -7.97 10.79 -1.07
CA HIS A 110 -8.33 10.14 0.19
C HIS A 110 -7.06 9.74 0.91
N SER A 111 -7.04 9.89 2.23
CA SER A 111 -5.97 9.36 3.06
C SER A 111 -6.54 8.85 4.37
N GLU A 112 -6.04 7.71 4.82
CA GLU A 112 -6.42 7.10 6.08
C GLU A 112 -5.18 6.52 6.74
N LEU A 113 -4.94 6.93 7.99
CA LEU A 113 -3.95 6.30 8.86
C LEU A 113 -4.73 5.43 9.85
N VAL A 114 -4.58 4.12 9.75
CA VAL A 114 -5.30 3.18 10.61
C VAL A 114 -4.71 3.23 12.01
N SER A 115 -5.53 3.57 13.02
CA SER A 115 -5.08 3.79 14.39
C SER A 115 -4.57 2.54 15.08
N GLU A 116 -5.12 1.38 14.71
CA GLU A 116 -4.72 0.08 15.28
C GLU A 116 -4.19 -0.83 14.19
N LEU A 117 -2.96 -1.36 14.34
CA LEU A 117 -2.33 -2.20 13.33
C LEU A 117 -3.10 -3.48 13.02
N LYS A 118 -3.95 -3.92 13.95
CA LYS A 118 -4.77 -5.13 13.76
C LYS A 118 -6.01 -4.87 12.90
N ASN A 119 -6.40 -3.62 12.73
CA ASN A 119 -7.59 -3.27 11.98
C ASN A 119 -7.30 -3.16 10.49
N GLU A 120 -8.27 -3.55 9.68
CA GLU A 120 -8.21 -3.33 8.24
C GLU A 120 -8.58 -1.87 7.92
N PRO A 121 -8.09 -1.35 6.79
CA PRO A 121 -8.50 -0.01 6.34
C PRO A 121 -9.95 0.00 5.89
N ASP A 122 -10.53 1.20 5.76
CA ASP A 122 -11.87 1.38 5.22
C ASP A 122 -11.82 1.33 3.68
N TYR A 123 -12.03 0.16 3.12
CA TYR A 123 -11.97 -0.06 1.68
C TYR A 123 -13.03 0.74 0.93
N ASP A 124 -14.24 0.82 1.49
CA ASP A 124 -15.35 1.51 0.83
C ASP A 124 -15.08 3.01 0.71
N ALA A 125 -14.50 3.62 1.74
CA ALA A 125 -14.11 5.02 1.71
C ALA A 125 -13.06 5.28 0.63
N ALA A 126 -12.06 4.41 0.51
CA ALA A 126 -11.01 4.55 -0.50
C ALA A 126 -11.60 4.40 -1.92
N LEU A 127 -12.51 3.44 -2.12
CA LEU A 127 -13.12 3.20 -3.42
C LEU A 127 -14.12 4.28 -3.83
N ALA A 128 -14.81 4.90 -2.86
CA ALA A 128 -15.80 5.93 -3.14
C ALA A 128 -15.22 7.11 -3.91
N VAL A 129 -13.94 7.45 -3.69
CA VAL A 129 -13.30 8.56 -4.39
C VAL A 129 -12.81 8.19 -5.80
N LEU A 130 -12.91 6.92 -6.17
CA LEU A 130 -12.51 6.42 -7.49
C LEU A 130 -13.71 6.17 -8.42
N SER A 131 -14.92 6.25 -7.90
CA SER A 131 -16.15 6.01 -8.67
C SER A 131 -16.70 7.26 -9.33
#